data_7335a9a08c6dca1938d55ceecda764f3
#
_entry.id   7335a9a08c6dca1938d55ceecda764f3
#
_cell.length_a   1.000
_cell.length_b   1.000
_cell.length_c   1.000
_cell.angle_alpha   90.00
_cell.angle_beta   90.00
_cell.angle_gamma   90.00
#
_symmetry.space_group_name_H-M   'P 1'
#
loop_
_entity.id
_entity.type
_entity.pdbx_description
1 polymer ?
#
loop_
_entity_poly.entity_id
_entity_poly.type
_entity_poly.pdbx_seq_one_letter_code
_entity_poly.pdbx_strand_id
1 'polypeptide(L)'
;MPSDREGAERRVRTDWRDHPRLVEDVGRLAEVRGGRARVFGFGPAATLAAARANEALGLPGTPTTAVTALMDKAALRARSNTLHPARPVSFARCGRAALLPFLTTLIGYPCVIKPRAGAEGEGVRLVGDAAAAEAAAPQYPEITDLLVEEYLEGPELAVEALSREGRHRILGWTRRLPGPGLTAAGHDLPVALDPATAGAVRNLVRGVLDLTGHHDGPSHTEVVLTPRGPRLVEAHARPGAEELTQLLRLAHGTDVLALAFAAGLGLPEPVRRPRAAHAGLRYVDFPPGRRLAEAGPRLAAARAVPGVVRARLTVPPDTVVRAAPTGGHHHAQLLATAATAALLRSTLDDAADLLARDPRDPAPGRPCRPPRQPDRGFA
;
A
#
# COMPACT_ATOMS: atom_id res chain seq x y z
N MET A 1 9.44 15.43 -0.78
CA MET A 1 8.71 15.58 -2.05
C MET A 1 9.10 16.90 -2.73
N PRO A 2 10.26 17.02 -3.40
CA PRO A 2 10.58 18.20 -4.20
C PRO A 2 9.89 18.19 -5.57
N SER A 3 9.64 17.01 -6.14
CA SER A 3 9.17 16.84 -7.51
C SER A 3 7.72 17.28 -7.77
N ASP A 4 6.88 17.35 -6.75
CA ASP A 4 5.46 17.70 -6.90
C ASP A 4 5.25 19.22 -7.05
N ARG A 5 6.34 20.00 -7.00
CA ARG A 5 6.30 21.46 -7.11
C ARG A 5 6.61 21.98 -8.50
N GLU A 6 7.27 21.18 -9.34
CA GLU A 6 7.60 21.51 -10.72
C GLU A 6 6.48 21.08 -11.64
N GLY A 7 5.68 22.00 -12.13
CA GLY A 7 4.59 21.74 -13.08
C GLY A 7 3.21 22.24 -12.68
N ALA A 8 3.03 22.67 -11.43
CA ALA A 8 1.77 23.29 -11.02
C ALA A 8 1.71 24.74 -11.55
N GLU A 9 0.79 25.03 -12.46
CA GLU A 9 0.58 26.40 -12.99
C GLU A 9 0.06 27.36 -11.93
N ARG A 10 -0.69 26.87 -10.94
CA ARG A 10 -1.25 27.66 -9.85
C ARG A 10 -1.28 26.83 -8.56
N ARG A 11 -0.86 27.45 -7.46
CA ARG A 11 -0.90 26.86 -6.13
C ARG A 11 -1.83 27.68 -5.25
N VAL A 12 -2.77 26.99 -4.62
CA VAL A 12 -3.66 27.57 -3.62
C VAL A 12 -3.40 26.83 -2.31
N ARG A 13 -3.14 27.57 -1.24
CA ARG A 13 -3.08 27.00 0.10
C ARG A 13 -4.49 27.00 0.67
N THR A 14 -5.02 25.79 0.91
CA THR A 14 -6.33 25.58 1.55
C THR A 14 -6.20 24.56 2.65
N ASP A 15 -7.06 24.64 3.67
CA ASP A 15 -7.28 23.52 4.57
C ASP A 15 -8.36 22.61 3.96
N TRP A 16 -7.95 21.48 3.44
CA TRP A 16 -8.86 20.52 2.83
C TRP A 16 -9.80 19.84 3.86
N ARG A 17 -9.59 20.02 5.17
CA ARG A 17 -10.48 19.57 6.24
C ARG A 17 -11.65 20.54 6.43
N ASP A 18 -11.45 21.80 6.10
CA ASP A 18 -12.52 22.79 6.00
C ASP A 18 -13.24 22.59 4.65
N HIS A 19 -14.29 21.78 4.67
CA HIS A 19 -14.99 21.40 3.45
C HIS A 19 -15.62 22.60 2.70
N PRO A 20 -16.32 23.56 3.33
CA PRO A 20 -16.79 24.76 2.65
C PRO A 20 -15.67 25.52 1.94
N ARG A 21 -14.56 25.72 2.61
CA ARG A 21 -13.39 26.39 2.07
C ARG A 21 -12.77 25.66 0.87
N LEU A 22 -12.67 24.33 0.99
CA LEU A 22 -12.17 23.49 -0.12
C LEU A 22 -13.05 23.63 -1.34
N VAL A 23 -14.38 23.54 -1.19
CA VAL A 23 -15.35 23.67 -2.29
C VAL A 23 -15.25 25.03 -2.95
N GLU A 24 -15.16 26.12 -2.17
CA GLU A 24 -15.00 27.47 -2.69
C GLU A 24 -13.70 27.62 -3.50
N ASP A 25 -12.55 27.18 -2.96
CA ASP A 25 -11.25 27.28 -3.62
C ASP A 25 -11.21 26.42 -4.92
N VAL A 26 -11.78 25.23 -4.90
CA VAL A 26 -11.89 24.36 -6.09
C VAL A 26 -12.84 24.97 -7.13
N GLY A 27 -13.98 25.52 -6.70
CA GLY A 27 -14.96 26.18 -7.57
C GLY A 27 -14.31 27.32 -8.36
N ARG A 28 -13.60 28.21 -7.69
CA ARG A 28 -12.83 29.31 -8.34
C ARG A 28 -11.81 28.80 -9.36
N LEU A 29 -11.14 27.68 -9.09
CA LEU A 29 -10.18 27.06 -10.00
C LEU A 29 -10.89 26.42 -11.22
N ALA A 30 -12.05 25.81 -11.00
CA ALA A 30 -12.84 25.18 -12.05
C ALA A 30 -13.43 26.21 -13.03
N GLU A 31 -13.91 27.37 -12.54
CA GLU A 31 -14.42 28.47 -13.36
C GLU A 31 -13.35 28.97 -14.33
N VAL A 32 -12.13 29.20 -13.86
CA VAL A 32 -10.98 29.66 -14.66
C VAL A 32 -10.66 28.66 -15.78
N ARG A 33 -11.04 27.39 -15.64
CA ARG A 33 -10.77 26.29 -16.59
C ARG A 33 -12.02 25.87 -17.40
N GLY A 34 -13.03 26.72 -17.47
CA GLY A 34 -14.25 26.46 -18.24
C GLY A 34 -15.05 25.25 -17.75
N GLY A 35 -15.06 25.03 -16.42
CA GLY A 35 -15.78 23.93 -15.78
C GLY A 35 -15.13 22.56 -15.87
N ARG A 36 -13.99 22.41 -16.54
CA ARG A 36 -13.24 21.14 -16.63
C ARG A 36 -12.27 21.02 -15.47
N ALA A 37 -12.74 20.42 -14.39
CA ALA A 37 -11.92 20.17 -13.21
C ALA A 37 -12.24 18.81 -12.59
N ARG A 38 -11.32 18.28 -11.81
CA ARG A 38 -11.52 17.11 -10.98
C ARG A 38 -10.58 17.18 -9.78
N VAL A 39 -11.10 16.87 -8.61
CA VAL A 39 -10.32 16.79 -7.38
C VAL A 39 -9.91 15.36 -7.11
N PHE A 40 -8.64 15.14 -6.82
CA PHE A 40 -8.09 13.85 -6.38
C PHE A 40 -7.53 13.96 -4.98
N GLY A 41 -7.82 12.98 -4.14
CA GLY A 41 -7.21 12.80 -2.82
C GLY A 41 -6.36 11.52 -2.80
N PHE A 42 -5.16 11.58 -2.22
CA PHE A 42 -4.21 10.44 -2.19
C PHE A 42 -4.01 9.85 -0.80
N GLY A 43 -4.73 10.32 0.20
CA GLY A 43 -4.79 9.73 1.53
C GLY A 43 -6.23 9.45 1.95
N PRO A 44 -6.50 8.61 2.95
CA PRO A 44 -7.87 8.20 3.30
C PRO A 44 -8.83 9.37 3.49
N ALA A 45 -8.49 10.30 4.38
CA ALA A 45 -9.32 11.48 4.65
C ALA A 45 -9.36 12.48 3.48
N ALA A 46 -8.24 12.65 2.76
CA ALA A 46 -8.18 13.52 1.58
C ALA A 46 -9.03 12.96 0.42
N THR A 47 -9.11 11.65 0.26
CA THR A 47 -9.97 11.01 -0.75
C THR A 47 -11.45 11.30 -0.49
N LEU A 48 -11.89 11.24 0.78
CA LEU A 48 -13.27 11.57 1.14
C LEU A 48 -13.56 13.06 0.93
N ALA A 49 -12.64 13.95 1.29
CA ALA A 49 -12.78 15.38 1.05
C ALA A 49 -12.85 15.71 -0.44
N ALA A 50 -12.02 15.06 -1.26
CA ALA A 50 -12.06 15.20 -2.72
C ALA A 50 -13.39 14.72 -3.32
N ALA A 51 -13.92 13.57 -2.88
CA ALA A 51 -15.21 13.06 -3.34
C ALA A 51 -16.34 14.05 -3.03
N ARG A 52 -16.41 14.55 -1.80
CA ARG A 52 -17.39 15.56 -1.38
C ARG A 52 -17.29 16.84 -2.19
N ALA A 53 -16.09 17.34 -2.46
CA ALA A 53 -15.89 18.54 -3.26
C ALA A 53 -16.33 18.32 -4.73
N ASN A 54 -16.03 17.16 -5.32
CA ASN A 54 -16.52 16.82 -6.64
C ASN A 54 -18.04 16.77 -6.70
N GLU A 55 -18.70 16.11 -5.74
CA GLU A 55 -20.18 16.06 -5.66
C GLU A 55 -20.81 17.47 -5.51
N ALA A 56 -20.28 18.27 -4.60
CA ALA A 56 -20.80 19.61 -4.31
C ALA A 56 -20.71 20.54 -5.55
N LEU A 57 -19.72 20.31 -6.41
CA LEU A 57 -19.49 21.12 -7.62
C LEU A 57 -19.99 20.46 -8.91
N GLY A 58 -20.64 19.30 -8.84
CA GLY A 58 -21.07 18.55 -10.02
C GLY A 58 -19.92 18.08 -10.91
N LEU A 59 -18.70 17.90 -10.34
CA LEU A 59 -17.52 17.44 -11.04
C LEU A 59 -17.48 15.91 -11.13
N PRO A 60 -16.88 15.33 -12.16
CA PRO A 60 -16.72 13.88 -12.25
C PRO A 60 -15.90 13.34 -11.09
N GLY A 61 -16.28 12.19 -10.52
CA GLY A 61 -15.57 11.55 -9.44
C GLY A 61 -16.26 10.29 -8.93
N THR A 62 -15.60 9.61 -8.01
CA THR A 62 -16.22 8.51 -7.27
C THR A 62 -17.20 9.10 -6.25
N PRO A 63 -18.45 8.58 -6.18
CA PRO A 63 -19.43 9.05 -5.20
C PRO A 63 -18.93 8.94 -3.76
N THR A 64 -19.29 9.91 -2.92
CA THR A 64 -18.94 9.91 -1.48
C THR A 64 -19.40 8.64 -0.78
N THR A 65 -20.58 8.12 -1.17
CA THR A 65 -21.12 6.84 -0.65
C THR A 65 -20.21 5.65 -0.96
N ALA A 66 -19.61 5.60 -2.15
CA ALA A 66 -18.67 4.56 -2.53
C ALA A 66 -17.35 4.67 -1.76
N VAL A 67 -16.81 5.87 -1.62
CA VAL A 67 -15.60 6.12 -0.81
C VAL A 67 -15.82 5.68 0.63
N THR A 68 -16.96 6.07 1.23
CA THR A 68 -17.33 5.70 2.60
C THR A 68 -17.49 4.18 2.75
N ALA A 69 -18.11 3.52 1.76
CA ALA A 69 -18.29 2.07 1.76
C ALA A 69 -16.96 1.30 1.71
N LEU A 70 -15.96 1.84 1.00
CA LEU A 70 -14.60 1.27 0.94
C LEU A 70 -13.79 1.54 2.24
N MET A 71 -14.10 2.61 2.96
CA MET A 71 -13.43 2.94 4.23
C MET A 71 -13.96 2.14 5.42
N ASP A 72 -15.18 1.63 5.38
CA ASP A 72 -15.82 0.83 6.42
C ASP A 72 -15.48 -0.65 6.26
N LYS A 73 -14.47 -1.14 6.98
CA LYS A 73 -14.00 -2.53 6.87
C LYS A 73 -15.08 -3.57 7.16
N ALA A 74 -16.01 -3.29 8.08
CA ALA A 74 -17.10 -4.22 8.42
C ALA A 74 -18.15 -4.29 7.30
N ALA A 75 -18.58 -3.13 6.79
CA ALA A 75 -19.51 -3.06 5.67
C ALA A 75 -18.90 -3.66 4.40
N LEU A 76 -17.60 -3.39 4.16
CA LEU A 76 -16.87 -3.93 3.02
C LEU A 76 -16.75 -5.46 3.12
N ARG A 77 -16.45 -6.00 4.31
CA ARG A 77 -16.41 -7.45 4.56
C ARG A 77 -17.78 -8.10 4.30
N ALA A 78 -18.85 -7.53 4.82
CA ALA A 78 -20.20 -8.03 4.57
C ALA A 78 -20.54 -8.07 3.08
N ARG A 79 -20.24 -6.99 2.33
CA ARG A 79 -20.45 -6.94 0.88
C ARG A 79 -19.58 -7.96 0.15
N SER A 80 -18.27 -8.04 0.46
CA SER A 80 -17.36 -8.97 -0.22
C SER A 80 -17.75 -10.43 0.00
N ASN A 81 -18.37 -10.77 1.14
CA ASN A 81 -18.86 -12.11 1.41
C ASN A 81 -20.00 -12.52 0.47
N THR A 82 -20.76 -11.59 -0.11
CA THR A 82 -21.79 -11.91 -1.11
C THR A 82 -21.20 -12.43 -2.43
N LEU A 83 -19.91 -12.17 -2.70
CA LEU A 83 -19.19 -12.74 -3.84
C LEU A 83 -18.78 -14.21 -3.61
N HIS A 84 -18.80 -14.65 -2.36
CA HIS A 84 -18.40 -16.00 -1.95
C HIS A 84 -19.38 -16.61 -0.92
N PRO A 85 -20.68 -16.71 -1.23
CA PRO A 85 -21.71 -17.04 -0.24
C PRO A 85 -21.55 -18.42 0.37
N ALA A 86 -20.98 -19.38 -0.37
CA ALA A 86 -20.76 -20.74 0.12
C ALA A 86 -19.62 -20.87 1.16
N ARG A 87 -18.69 -19.91 1.16
CA ARG A 87 -17.51 -19.90 2.05
C ARG A 87 -17.13 -18.46 2.42
N PRO A 88 -17.98 -17.76 3.17
CA PRO A 88 -17.70 -16.39 3.57
C PRO A 88 -16.52 -16.33 4.53
N VAL A 89 -15.93 -15.16 4.66
CA VAL A 89 -14.95 -14.83 5.71
C VAL A 89 -15.72 -14.56 7.00
N SER A 90 -15.43 -15.31 8.06
CA SER A 90 -16.06 -15.11 9.37
C SER A 90 -15.62 -13.80 9.97
N PHE A 91 -16.57 -13.00 10.48
CA PHE A 91 -16.25 -11.73 11.15
C PHE A 91 -17.33 -11.32 12.14
N ALA A 92 -16.95 -10.49 13.12
CA ALA A 92 -17.86 -9.87 14.06
C ALA A 92 -17.44 -8.43 14.36
N ARG A 93 -18.41 -7.54 14.61
CA ARG A 93 -18.14 -6.20 15.13
C ARG A 93 -18.03 -6.24 16.65
N CYS A 94 -17.09 -5.49 17.19
CA CYS A 94 -16.85 -5.38 18.62
C CYS A 94 -16.97 -3.92 19.06
N GLY A 95 -18.01 -3.62 19.84
CA GLY A 95 -18.26 -2.28 20.40
C GLY A 95 -17.66 -2.07 21.79
N ARG A 96 -17.17 -3.13 22.45
CA ARG A 96 -16.55 -3.08 23.78
C ARG A 96 -15.37 -4.02 23.86
N ALA A 97 -14.23 -3.52 24.33
CA ALA A 97 -13.00 -4.32 24.44
C ALA A 97 -13.16 -5.58 25.30
N ALA A 98 -13.98 -5.53 26.35
CA ALA A 98 -14.29 -6.68 27.20
C ALA A 98 -14.95 -7.87 26.45
N LEU A 99 -15.53 -7.63 25.28
CA LEU A 99 -16.13 -8.68 24.45
C LEU A 99 -15.13 -9.38 23.53
N LEU A 100 -13.89 -8.87 23.40
CA LEU A 100 -12.88 -9.43 22.50
C LEU A 100 -12.60 -10.92 22.76
N PRO A 101 -12.36 -11.40 24.01
CA PRO A 101 -12.11 -12.82 24.24
C PRO A 101 -13.26 -13.72 23.79
N PHE A 102 -14.50 -13.29 23.99
CA PHE A 102 -15.68 -14.02 23.53
C PHE A 102 -15.78 -14.03 21.99
N LEU A 103 -15.63 -12.85 21.35
CA LEU A 103 -15.76 -12.74 19.89
C LEU A 103 -14.62 -13.46 19.15
N THR A 104 -13.39 -13.41 19.67
CA THR A 104 -12.27 -14.14 19.06
C THR A 104 -12.46 -15.65 19.15
N THR A 105 -13.01 -16.15 20.28
CA THR A 105 -13.38 -17.57 20.42
C THR A 105 -14.49 -17.96 19.44
N LEU A 106 -15.49 -17.08 19.24
CA LEU A 106 -16.59 -17.33 18.28
C LEU A 106 -16.09 -17.38 16.83
N ILE A 107 -15.17 -16.51 16.45
CA ILE A 107 -14.56 -16.49 15.10
C ILE A 107 -13.62 -17.67 14.89
N GLY A 108 -12.91 -18.10 15.94
CA GLY A 108 -11.87 -19.11 15.91
C GLY A 108 -10.47 -18.51 15.76
N TYR A 109 -9.45 -19.33 16.04
CA TYR A 109 -8.05 -18.92 15.99
C TYR A 109 -7.29 -19.57 14.84
N PRO A 110 -6.30 -18.90 14.23
CA PRO A 110 -5.94 -17.50 14.48
C PRO A 110 -6.98 -16.53 13.91
N CYS A 111 -7.13 -15.36 14.54
CA CYS A 111 -7.99 -14.29 14.07
C CYS A 111 -7.28 -12.93 14.13
N VAL A 112 -7.85 -11.94 13.47
CA VAL A 112 -7.33 -10.56 13.43
C VAL A 112 -8.32 -9.63 14.11
N ILE A 113 -7.82 -8.82 15.05
CA ILE A 113 -8.54 -7.68 15.62
C ILE A 113 -8.01 -6.42 14.91
N LYS A 114 -8.91 -5.58 14.40
CA LYS A 114 -8.52 -4.32 13.74
C LYS A 114 -9.58 -3.23 13.93
N PRO A 115 -9.19 -1.95 13.96
CA PRO A 115 -10.15 -0.85 13.90
C PRO A 115 -11.01 -0.95 12.65
N ARG A 116 -12.32 -0.69 12.78
CA ARG A 116 -13.28 -0.69 11.67
C ARG A 116 -12.91 0.38 10.63
N ALA A 117 -12.45 1.54 11.08
CA ALA A 117 -11.91 2.62 10.27
C ALA A 117 -10.44 2.87 10.66
N GLY A 118 -9.64 3.31 9.72
CA GLY A 118 -8.21 3.56 9.92
C GLY A 118 -7.38 3.03 8.75
N ALA A 119 -6.09 3.29 8.80
CA ALA A 119 -5.12 2.92 7.76
C ALA A 119 -3.79 2.51 8.41
N GLU A 120 -2.85 2.06 7.57
CA GLU A 120 -1.45 1.78 7.94
C GLU A 120 -1.27 0.71 9.01
N GLY A 121 -2.28 -0.16 9.23
CA GLY A 121 -2.21 -1.25 10.20
C GLY A 121 -2.20 -0.81 11.66
N GLU A 122 -2.51 0.46 11.97
CA GLU A 122 -2.61 0.94 13.34
C GLU A 122 -3.72 0.18 14.10
N GLY A 123 -3.39 -0.31 15.29
CA GLY A 123 -4.32 -1.08 16.13
C GLY A 123 -4.69 -2.47 15.59
N VAL A 124 -4.03 -2.97 14.54
CA VAL A 124 -4.23 -4.32 14.01
C VAL A 124 -3.41 -5.33 14.80
N ARG A 125 -4.04 -6.43 15.21
CA ARG A 125 -3.41 -7.51 15.98
C ARG A 125 -3.80 -8.88 15.45
N LEU A 126 -2.79 -9.73 15.29
CA LEU A 126 -2.99 -11.16 15.11
C LEU A 126 -3.13 -11.82 16.50
N VAL A 127 -4.16 -12.59 16.68
CA VAL A 127 -4.48 -13.29 17.91
C VAL A 127 -4.48 -14.79 17.62
N GLY A 128 -3.52 -15.50 18.21
CA GLY A 128 -3.31 -16.92 17.96
C GLY A 128 -4.14 -17.86 18.85
N ASP A 129 -4.55 -17.37 20.02
CA ASP A 129 -5.26 -18.16 21.03
C ASP A 129 -6.04 -17.27 22.02
N ALA A 130 -6.74 -17.89 22.96
CA ALA A 130 -7.55 -17.21 23.96
C ALA A 130 -6.70 -16.34 24.91
N ALA A 131 -5.51 -16.80 25.31
CA ALA A 131 -4.64 -16.03 26.19
C ALA A 131 -4.16 -14.73 25.53
N ALA A 132 -3.82 -14.80 24.22
CA ALA A 132 -3.48 -13.63 23.43
C ALA A 132 -4.67 -12.67 23.29
N ALA A 133 -5.91 -13.18 23.18
CA ALA A 133 -7.13 -12.36 23.14
C ALA A 133 -7.36 -11.60 24.46
N GLU A 134 -7.21 -12.27 25.59
CA GLU A 134 -7.31 -11.66 26.92
C GLU A 134 -6.25 -10.59 27.14
N ALA A 135 -5.00 -10.84 26.71
CA ALA A 135 -3.91 -9.87 26.78
C ALA A 135 -4.08 -8.67 25.84
N ALA A 136 -4.80 -8.85 24.71
CA ALA A 136 -5.06 -7.79 23.76
C ALA A 136 -6.19 -6.84 24.22
N ALA A 137 -7.21 -7.35 24.90
CA ALA A 137 -8.41 -6.58 25.27
C ALA A 137 -8.11 -5.27 26.02
N PRO A 138 -7.26 -5.23 27.08
CA PRO A 138 -6.97 -3.99 27.82
C PRO A 138 -6.13 -2.98 27.02
N GLN A 139 -5.66 -3.32 25.82
CA GLN A 139 -4.89 -2.43 24.97
C GLN A 139 -5.79 -1.54 24.06
N TYR A 140 -7.09 -1.79 24.08
CA TYR A 140 -8.09 -0.97 23.39
C TYR A 140 -8.92 -0.17 24.39
N PRO A 141 -9.47 0.99 23.99
CA PRO A 141 -10.45 1.69 24.83
C PRO A 141 -11.64 0.79 25.17
N GLU A 142 -12.25 0.97 26.35
CA GLU A 142 -13.39 0.18 26.78
C GLU A 142 -14.54 0.24 25.76
N ILE A 143 -14.86 1.46 25.31
CA ILE A 143 -15.78 1.66 24.18
C ILE A 143 -14.92 1.81 22.92
N THR A 144 -15.16 0.96 21.95
CA THR A 144 -14.35 0.83 20.75
C THR A 144 -15.23 0.53 19.52
N ASP A 145 -14.67 0.62 18.33
CA ASP A 145 -15.32 0.18 17.08
C ASP A 145 -14.33 -0.68 16.30
N LEU A 146 -14.29 -1.96 16.67
CA LEU A 146 -13.36 -2.94 16.13
C LEU A 146 -14.09 -3.96 15.26
N LEU A 147 -13.32 -4.58 14.38
CA LEU A 147 -13.65 -5.77 13.62
C LEU A 147 -12.76 -6.92 14.11
N VAL A 148 -13.37 -8.04 14.43
CA VAL A 148 -12.71 -9.33 14.65
C VAL A 148 -13.03 -10.20 13.44
N GLU A 149 -12.02 -10.72 12.75
CA GLU A 149 -12.23 -11.57 11.58
C GLU A 149 -11.24 -12.74 11.53
N GLU A 150 -11.60 -13.82 10.86
CA GLU A 150 -10.69 -14.94 10.65
C GLU A 150 -9.39 -14.49 9.98
N TYR A 151 -8.27 -15.06 10.39
CA TYR A 151 -7.00 -14.83 9.72
C TYR A 151 -7.00 -15.50 8.35
N LEU A 152 -6.71 -14.75 7.32
CA LEU A 152 -6.60 -15.25 5.96
C LEU A 152 -5.16 -15.71 5.70
N GLU A 153 -4.94 -17.00 5.58
CA GLU A 153 -3.63 -17.57 5.33
C GLU A 153 -3.36 -17.69 3.82
N GLY A 154 -2.19 -17.20 3.39
CA GLY A 154 -1.75 -17.29 2.00
C GLY A 154 -0.93 -16.09 1.54
N PRO A 155 -0.39 -16.14 0.31
CA PRO A 155 0.27 -14.99 -0.30
C PRO A 155 -0.68 -13.80 -0.46
N GLU A 156 -0.18 -12.61 -0.14
CA GLU A 156 -0.96 -11.37 -0.25
C GLU A 156 -0.53 -10.56 -1.47
N LEU A 157 -1.50 -10.05 -2.19
CA LEU A 157 -1.34 -9.18 -3.35
C LEU A 157 -1.92 -7.81 -3.06
N ALA A 158 -1.20 -6.78 -3.47
CA ALA A 158 -1.70 -5.42 -3.59
C ALA A 158 -2.04 -5.16 -5.07
N VAL A 159 -3.31 -4.94 -5.36
CA VAL A 159 -3.86 -4.82 -6.73
C VAL A 159 -4.24 -3.36 -7.00
N GLU A 160 -3.64 -2.77 -8.02
CA GLU A 160 -3.99 -1.44 -8.49
C GLU A 160 -4.96 -1.54 -9.67
N ALA A 161 -6.02 -0.73 -9.64
CA ALA A 161 -6.97 -0.63 -10.73
C ALA A 161 -7.30 0.83 -11.05
N LEU A 162 -7.84 1.06 -12.25
CA LEU A 162 -8.39 2.34 -12.69
C LEU A 162 -9.80 2.11 -13.18
N SER A 163 -10.74 2.87 -12.64
CA SER A 163 -12.14 2.85 -13.03
C SER A 163 -12.48 4.08 -13.86
N ARG A 164 -13.33 3.88 -14.84
CA ARG A 164 -13.94 4.92 -15.65
C ARG A 164 -15.36 4.52 -15.96
N GLU A 165 -16.32 5.36 -15.60
CA GLU A 165 -17.74 5.12 -15.83
C GLU A 165 -18.20 3.72 -15.35
N GLY A 166 -17.74 3.30 -14.16
CA GLY A 166 -18.04 1.99 -13.58
C GLY A 166 -17.33 0.80 -14.24
N ARG A 167 -16.45 1.03 -15.21
CA ARG A 167 -15.65 -0.03 -15.84
C ARG A 167 -14.28 -0.12 -15.17
N HIS A 168 -13.95 -1.26 -14.59
CA HIS A 168 -12.76 -1.47 -13.77
C HIS A 168 -11.66 -2.19 -14.54
N ARG A 169 -10.55 -1.51 -14.80
CA ARG A 169 -9.35 -2.04 -15.45
C ARG A 169 -8.27 -2.31 -14.42
N ILE A 170 -7.89 -3.57 -14.22
CA ILE A 170 -6.73 -3.92 -13.39
C ILE A 170 -5.46 -3.46 -14.11
N LEU A 171 -4.64 -2.67 -13.43
CA LEU A 171 -3.39 -2.11 -13.93
C LEU A 171 -2.22 -3.05 -13.67
N GLY A 172 -2.24 -3.76 -12.55
CA GLY A 172 -1.25 -4.71 -12.12
C GLY A 172 -1.39 -5.04 -10.64
N TRP A 173 -0.51 -5.92 -10.17
CA TRP A 173 -0.40 -6.29 -8.76
C TRP A 173 1.04 -6.48 -8.35
N THR A 174 1.31 -6.24 -7.07
CA THR A 174 2.55 -6.56 -6.39
C THR A 174 2.31 -7.65 -5.36
N ARG A 175 3.31 -8.48 -5.08
CA ARG A 175 3.27 -9.39 -3.95
C ARG A 175 3.78 -8.67 -2.71
N ARG A 176 3.02 -8.76 -1.62
CA ARG A 176 3.47 -8.35 -0.30
C ARG A 176 4.40 -9.42 0.27
N LEU A 177 5.57 -9.01 0.70
CA LEU A 177 6.53 -9.89 1.36
C LEU A 177 6.25 -9.88 2.86
N PRO A 178 6.08 -11.06 3.50
CA PRO A 178 5.76 -11.11 4.93
C PRO A 178 6.94 -10.62 5.76
N GLY A 179 6.64 -9.84 6.77
CA GLY A 179 7.53 -9.42 7.85
C GLY A 179 7.11 -9.99 9.20
N PRO A 180 7.68 -9.53 10.30
CA PRO A 180 7.27 -9.94 11.64
C PRO A 180 5.79 -9.61 11.91
N GLY A 181 5.04 -10.57 12.46
CA GLY A 181 3.62 -10.42 12.75
C GLY A 181 2.81 -10.16 11.47
N LEU A 182 2.09 -9.04 11.43
CA LEU A 182 1.31 -8.60 10.27
C LEU A 182 1.99 -7.48 9.47
N THR A 183 3.26 -7.14 9.77
CA THR A 183 3.97 -6.11 9.01
C THR A 183 4.44 -6.64 7.65
N ALA A 184 4.68 -5.75 6.70
CA ALA A 184 5.31 -6.08 5.43
C ALA A 184 6.83 -5.98 5.56
N ALA A 185 7.58 -6.93 5.02
CA ALA A 185 9.02 -6.77 4.80
C ALA A 185 9.31 -5.98 3.51
N GLY A 186 8.35 -5.89 2.62
CA GLY A 186 8.46 -5.21 1.35
C GLY A 186 7.43 -5.68 0.32
N HIS A 187 7.68 -5.33 -0.94
CA HIS A 187 6.87 -5.74 -2.09
C HIS A 187 7.74 -6.04 -3.29
N ASP A 188 7.31 -6.94 -4.15
CA ASP A 188 7.98 -7.21 -5.42
C ASP A 188 6.99 -7.46 -6.58
N LEU A 189 7.49 -7.29 -7.80
CA LEU A 189 6.84 -7.67 -9.05
C LEU A 189 7.87 -7.93 -10.18
N PRO A 190 7.49 -8.67 -11.25
CA PRO A 190 6.17 -9.23 -11.52
C PRO A 190 5.86 -10.44 -10.65
N VAL A 191 4.56 -10.67 -10.41
CA VAL A 191 4.06 -11.88 -9.76
C VAL A 191 3.36 -12.72 -10.82
N ALA A 192 3.92 -13.86 -11.13
CA ALA A 192 3.30 -14.81 -12.03
C ALA A 192 2.17 -15.55 -11.30
N LEU A 193 0.97 -15.46 -11.83
CA LEU A 193 -0.19 -16.24 -11.40
C LEU A 193 -0.64 -17.11 -12.57
N ASP A 194 -1.13 -18.28 -12.29
CA ASP A 194 -1.81 -19.09 -13.31
C ASP A 194 -3.08 -18.36 -13.80
N PRO A 195 -3.56 -18.64 -15.03
CA PRO A 195 -4.68 -17.92 -15.62
C PRO A 195 -5.97 -17.97 -14.79
N ALA A 196 -6.26 -19.08 -14.11
CA ALA A 196 -7.47 -19.23 -13.29
C ALA A 196 -7.40 -18.35 -12.04
N THR A 197 -6.28 -18.40 -11.29
CA THR A 197 -6.03 -17.54 -10.13
C THR A 197 -6.04 -16.06 -10.53
N ALA A 198 -5.36 -15.70 -11.62
CA ALA A 198 -5.37 -14.33 -12.11
C ALA A 198 -6.78 -13.86 -12.51
N GLY A 199 -7.58 -14.73 -13.10
CA GLY A 199 -8.98 -14.48 -13.41
C GLY A 199 -9.82 -14.26 -12.16
N ALA A 200 -9.65 -15.12 -11.14
CA ALA A 200 -10.36 -15.03 -9.88
C ALA A 200 -10.02 -13.74 -9.10
N VAL A 201 -8.75 -13.32 -9.08
CA VAL A 201 -8.32 -12.04 -8.48
C VAL A 201 -9.00 -10.86 -9.20
N ARG A 202 -8.98 -10.83 -10.54
CA ARG A 202 -9.63 -9.77 -11.32
C ARG A 202 -11.13 -9.69 -11.03
N ASN A 203 -11.80 -10.85 -10.96
CA ASN A 203 -13.23 -10.91 -10.69
C ASN A 203 -13.56 -10.43 -9.27
N LEU A 204 -12.78 -10.84 -8.26
CA LEU A 204 -12.95 -10.37 -6.90
C LEU A 204 -12.82 -8.83 -6.83
N VAL A 205 -11.74 -8.26 -7.39
CA VAL A 205 -11.51 -6.81 -7.33
C VAL A 205 -12.62 -6.05 -8.05
N ARG A 206 -13.02 -6.48 -9.27
CA ARG A 206 -14.13 -5.86 -9.99
C ARG A 206 -15.43 -5.95 -9.20
N GLY A 207 -15.77 -7.13 -8.70
CA GLY A 207 -16.98 -7.32 -7.91
C GLY A 207 -17.03 -6.47 -6.65
N VAL A 208 -15.90 -6.27 -5.95
CA VAL A 208 -15.80 -5.36 -4.79
C VAL A 208 -16.06 -3.92 -5.20
N LEU A 209 -15.48 -3.46 -6.32
CA LEU A 209 -15.66 -2.11 -6.83
C LEU A 209 -17.09 -1.87 -7.31
N ASP A 210 -17.71 -2.86 -7.99
CA ASP A 210 -19.12 -2.83 -8.39
C ASP A 210 -20.05 -2.74 -7.16
N LEU A 211 -19.87 -3.62 -6.16
CA LEU A 211 -20.68 -3.66 -4.92
C LEU A 211 -20.58 -2.39 -4.07
N THR A 212 -19.50 -1.65 -4.19
CA THR A 212 -19.30 -0.39 -3.47
C THR A 212 -19.72 0.83 -4.28
N GLY A 213 -20.03 0.67 -5.58
CA GLY A 213 -20.37 1.77 -6.48
C GLY A 213 -19.16 2.64 -6.84
N HIS A 214 -17.94 2.08 -6.81
CA HIS A 214 -16.75 2.80 -7.25
C HIS A 214 -16.86 3.08 -8.75
N HIS A 215 -16.88 4.35 -9.12
CA HIS A 215 -17.24 4.74 -10.50
C HIS A 215 -16.04 5.24 -11.30
N ASP A 216 -15.26 6.15 -10.74
CA ASP A 216 -14.16 6.81 -11.43
C ASP A 216 -12.92 6.99 -10.55
N GLY A 217 -11.76 6.77 -11.12
CA GLY A 217 -10.47 7.01 -10.49
C GLY A 217 -9.72 5.75 -10.11
N PRO A 218 -8.55 5.90 -9.50
CA PRO A 218 -7.72 4.77 -9.08
C PRO A 218 -8.30 4.10 -7.83
N SER A 219 -8.03 2.80 -7.71
CA SER A 219 -8.32 2.02 -6.51
C SER A 219 -7.16 1.08 -6.18
N HIS A 220 -7.01 0.82 -4.89
CA HIS A 220 -6.06 -0.11 -4.33
C HIS A 220 -6.82 -1.18 -3.55
N THR A 221 -6.51 -2.46 -3.77
CA THR A 221 -7.19 -3.59 -3.14
C THR A 221 -6.18 -4.61 -2.66
N GLU A 222 -6.25 -4.99 -1.39
CA GLU A 222 -5.43 -6.05 -0.80
C GLU A 222 -6.19 -7.37 -0.81
N VAL A 223 -5.54 -8.41 -1.34
CA VAL A 223 -6.13 -9.72 -1.60
C VAL A 223 -5.19 -10.81 -1.10
N VAL A 224 -5.69 -11.73 -0.28
CA VAL A 224 -4.97 -12.96 0.11
C VAL A 224 -5.41 -14.12 -0.79
N LEU A 225 -4.44 -14.83 -1.34
CA LEU A 225 -4.66 -16.06 -2.12
C LEU A 225 -4.78 -17.26 -1.16
N THR A 226 -5.98 -17.48 -0.63
CA THR A 226 -6.24 -18.60 0.28
C THR A 226 -6.47 -19.91 -0.48
N PRO A 227 -6.40 -21.09 0.19
CA PRO A 227 -6.82 -22.37 -0.41
C PRO A 227 -8.28 -22.38 -0.89
N ARG A 228 -9.12 -21.47 -0.38
CA ARG A 228 -10.52 -21.29 -0.80
C ARG A 228 -10.68 -20.30 -1.96
N GLY A 229 -9.58 -19.91 -2.63
CA GLY A 229 -9.50 -18.85 -3.63
C GLY A 229 -9.20 -17.47 -3.02
N PRO A 230 -9.10 -16.42 -3.86
CA PRO A 230 -8.76 -15.08 -3.41
C PRO A 230 -9.83 -14.53 -2.45
N ARG A 231 -9.37 -13.83 -1.40
CA ARG A 231 -10.22 -13.18 -0.40
C ARG A 231 -9.74 -11.74 -0.18
N LEU A 232 -10.71 -10.85 -0.06
CA LEU A 232 -10.45 -9.44 0.22
C LEU A 232 -9.88 -9.25 1.62
N VAL A 233 -8.88 -8.41 1.78
CA VAL A 233 -8.41 -7.84 3.05
C VAL A 233 -9.02 -6.47 3.27
N GLU A 234 -8.72 -5.53 2.36
CA GLU A 234 -9.28 -4.19 2.32
C GLU A 234 -9.24 -3.59 0.90
N ALA A 235 -9.97 -2.51 0.68
CA ALA A 235 -9.95 -1.77 -0.57
C ALA A 235 -10.13 -0.27 -0.33
N HIS A 236 -9.55 0.54 -1.22
CA HIS A 236 -9.53 2.00 -1.11
C HIS A 236 -9.80 2.66 -2.46
N ALA A 237 -10.56 3.77 -2.46
CA ALA A 237 -10.81 4.60 -3.65
C ALA A 237 -9.65 5.57 -3.94
N ARG A 238 -8.43 5.08 -3.85
CA ARG A 238 -7.18 5.82 -4.09
C ARG A 238 -6.11 4.86 -4.58
N PRO A 239 -5.00 5.36 -5.17
CA PRO A 239 -3.86 4.49 -5.44
C PRO A 239 -3.27 3.94 -4.14
N GLY A 240 -2.56 2.85 -4.23
CA GLY A 240 -1.68 2.36 -3.18
C GLY A 240 -0.60 3.38 -2.81
N ALA A 241 0.23 3.03 -1.83
CA ALA A 241 1.35 3.89 -1.43
C ALA A 241 2.23 4.27 -2.63
N GLU A 242 2.89 5.42 -2.54
CA GLU A 242 3.77 5.94 -3.61
C GLU A 242 4.74 4.86 -4.11
N GLU A 243 5.27 4.07 -3.20
CA GLU A 243 6.21 3.00 -3.51
C GLU A 243 5.61 1.93 -4.41
N LEU A 244 4.37 1.50 -4.14
CA LEU A 244 3.68 0.46 -4.94
C LEU A 244 3.40 0.96 -6.36
N THR A 245 2.92 2.19 -6.49
CA THR A 245 2.71 2.81 -7.81
C THR A 245 4.02 2.99 -8.56
N GLN A 246 5.11 3.29 -7.85
CA GLN A 246 6.44 3.42 -8.44
C GLN A 246 6.99 2.06 -8.89
N LEU A 247 6.74 0.96 -8.16
CA LEU A 247 7.09 -0.39 -8.61
C LEU A 247 6.41 -0.72 -9.94
N LEU A 248 5.10 -0.47 -10.07
CA LEU A 248 4.37 -0.68 -11.33
C LEU A 248 4.94 0.17 -12.48
N ARG A 249 5.33 1.40 -12.19
CA ARG A 249 5.96 2.27 -13.20
C ARG A 249 7.30 1.73 -13.68
N LEU A 250 8.12 1.20 -12.76
CA LEU A 250 9.45 0.68 -13.09
C LEU A 250 9.38 -0.62 -13.88
N ALA A 251 8.59 -1.60 -13.46
CA ALA A 251 8.55 -2.92 -14.07
C ALA A 251 7.52 -3.04 -15.21
N HIS A 252 6.35 -2.41 -15.09
CA HIS A 252 5.29 -2.50 -16.10
C HIS A 252 5.15 -1.24 -16.97
N GLY A 253 5.89 -0.17 -16.66
CA GLY A 253 5.73 1.12 -17.33
C GLY A 253 4.37 1.77 -17.05
N THR A 254 3.65 1.30 -16.04
CA THR A 254 2.29 1.73 -15.70
C THR A 254 2.36 2.84 -14.65
N ASP A 255 2.21 4.09 -15.07
CA ASP A 255 2.09 5.23 -14.17
C ASP A 255 0.62 5.42 -13.76
N VAL A 256 0.28 4.94 -12.56
CA VAL A 256 -1.11 4.94 -12.05
C VAL A 256 -1.65 6.36 -11.92
N LEU A 257 -0.82 7.31 -11.46
CA LEU A 257 -1.25 8.71 -11.29
C LEU A 257 -1.46 9.40 -12.64
N ALA A 258 -0.52 9.25 -13.55
CA ALA A 258 -0.63 9.81 -14.89
C ALA A 258 -1.86 9.26 -15.64
N LEU A 259 -2.14 7.95 -15.48
CA LEU A 259 -3.35 7.32 -16.02
C LEU A 259 -4.63 7.88 -15.39
N ALA A 260 -4.66 8.08 -14.07
CA ALA A 260 -5.81 8.65 -13.37
C ALA A 260 -6.08 10.08 -13.80
N PHE A 261 -5.04 10.91 -13.93
CA PHE A 261 -5.17 12.29 -14.42
C PHE A 261 -5.62 12.33 -15.88
N ALA A 262 -5.01 11.53 -16.76
CA ALA A 262 -5.40 11.46 -18.15
C ALA A 262 -6.87 11.04 -18.31
N ALA A 263 -7.31 10.01 -17.59
CA ALA A 263 -8.71 9.57 -17.59
C ALA A 263 -9.66 10.66 -17.06
N GLY A 264 -9.30 11.34 -15.97
CA GLY A 264 -10.11 12.40 -15.36
C GLY A 264 -10.23 13.66 -16.23
N LEU A 265 -9.24 13.93 -17.07
CA LEU A 265 -9.19 15.10 -17.94
C LEU A 265 -9.59 14.77 -19.40
N GLY A 266 -9.91 13.52 -19.71
CA GLY A 266 -10.22 13.09 -21.08
C GLY A 266 -9.00 13.16 -22.02
N LEU A 267 -7.78 13.05 -21.46
CA LEU A 267 -6.55 13.07 -22.23
C LEU A 267 -6.18 11.66 -22.72
N PRO A 268 -5.35 11.54 -23.79
CA PRO A 268 -4.79 10.27 -24.22
C PRO A 268 -4.01 9.58 -23.07
N GLU A 269 -4.10 8.25 -23.04
CA GLU A 269 -3.36 7.49 -22.04
C GLU A 269 -1.84 7.60 -22.25
N PRO A 270 -1.05 7.77 -21.16
CA PRO A 270 0.39 7.77 -21.25
C PRO A 270 0.92 6.45 -21.83
N VAL A 271 1.94 6.55 -22.66
CA VAL A 271 2.61 5.39 -23.23
C VAL A 271 3.36 4.61 -22.13
N ARG A 272 3.11 3.32 -22.04
CA ARG A 272 3.80 2.45 -21.09
C ARG A 272 5.26 2.27 -21.50
N ARG A 273 6.17 2.53 -20.56
CA ARG A 273 7.62 2.40 -20.78
C ARG A 273 8.25 1.67 -19.59
N PRO A 274 8.25 0.31 -19.58
CA PRO A 274 8.96 -0.46 -18.55
C PRO A 274 10.45 -0.11 -18.58
N ARG A 275 11.06 -0.04 -17.39
CA ARG A 275 12.50 0.27 -17.24
C ARG A 275 13.31 -0.93 -16.78
N ALA A 276 12.64 -1.96 -16.25
CA ALA A 276 13.27 -3.17 -15.76
C ALA A 276 12.31 -4.36 -15.86
N ALA A 277 12.87 -5.58 -15.84
CA ALA A 277 12.07 -6.79 -15.80
C ALA A 277 11.47 -7.05 -14.40
N HIS A 278 12.20 -6.68 -13.35
CA HIS A 278 11.78 -6.83 -11.95
C HIS A 278 12.00 -5.54 -11.18
N ALA A 279 11.10 -5.23 -10.26
CA ALA A 279 11.22 -4.14 -9.31
C ALA A 279 10.78 -4.61 -7.92
N GLY A 280 11.41 -4.07 -6.88
CA GLY A 280 11.08 -4.44 -5.50
C GLY A 280 11.34 -3.32 -4.52
N LEU A 281 10.61 -3.41 -3.43
CA LEU A 281 10.69 -2.57 -2.25
C LEU A 281 11.10 -3.43 -1.06
N ARG A 282 12.06 -2.96 -0.27
CA ARG A 282 12.41 -3.52 1.03
C ARG A 282 12.28 -2.46 2.10
N TYR A 283 11.57 -2.77 3.16
CA TYR A 283 11.57 -1.97 4.37
C TYR A 283 12.74 -2.38 5.26
N VAL A 284 13.30 -1.40 5.96
CA VAL A 284 14.41 -1.62 6.91
C VAL A 284 14.05 -0.97 8.23
N ASP A 285 14.10 -1.78 9.29
CA ASP A 285 13.84 -1.35 10.64
C ASP A 285 15.11 -1.44 11.48
N PHE A 286 15.29 -0.46 12.37
CA PHE A 286 16.43 -0.39 13.23
C PHE A 286 16.07 -0.77 14.67
N PRO A 287 17.00 -1.37 15.42
CA PRO A 287 16.78 -1.74 16.81
C PRO A 287 16.56 -0.51 17.70
N PRO A 288 15.83 -0.69 18.83
CA PRO A 288 15.67 0.37 19.83
C PRO A 288 17.02 0.93 20.29
N GLY A 289 17.06 2.24 20.57
CA GLY A 289 18.27 2.96 20.98
C GLY A 289 19.10 3.51 19.81
N ARG A 290 18.84 3.10 18.56
CA ARG A 290 19.59 3.58 17.40
C ARG A 290 19.28 5.05 17.08
N ARG A 291 20.32 5.86 16.86
CA ARG A 291 20.22 7.23 16.36
C ARG A 291 20.28 7.23 14.84
N LEU A 292 19.25 7.75 14.16
CA LEU A 292 19.16 7.72 12.70
C LEU A 292 19.96 8.85 12.03
N ALA A 293 20.36 9.86 12.76
CA ALA A 293 21.30 10.90 12.27
C ALA A 293 22.62 10.31 11.73
N GLU A 294 23.04 9.16 12.27
CA GLU A 294 24.26 8.46 11.88
C GLU A 294 24.07 7.55 10.64
N ALA A 295 22.85 7.46 10.10
CA ALA A 295 22.55 6.60 8.93
C ALA A 295 22.99 7.21 7.58
N GLY A 296 23.37 8.50 7.52
CA GLY A 296 23.70 9.19 6.27
C GLY A 296 24.74 8.50 5.39
N PRO A 297 25.94 8.14 5.91
CA PRO A 297 26.95 7.41 5.13
C PRO A 297 26.47 6.06 4.63
N ARG A 298 25.63 5.36 5.40
CA ARG A 298 25.07 4.06 5.04
C ARG A 298 23.96 4.14 4.01
N LEU A 299 23.13 5.16 4.08
CA LEU A 299 22.18 5.48 3.01
C LEU A 299 22.93 5.73 1.70
N ALA A 300 24.07 6.43 1.75
CA ALA A 300 24.90 6.63 0.57
C ALA A 300 25.50 5.31 0.06
N ALA A 301 25.99 4.43 0.94
CA ALA A 301 26.48 3.11 0.58
C ALA A 301 25.36 2.23 -0.01
N ALA A 302 24.20 2.18 0.61
CA ALA A 302 23.04 1.44 0.10
C ALA A 302 22.59 1.96 -1.29
N ARG A 303 22.63 3.28 -1.53
CA ARG A 303 22.34 3.88 -2.83
C ARG A 303 23.36 3.52 -3.91
N ALA A 304 24.60 3.23 -3.52
CA ALA A 304 25.67 2.88 -4.43
C ALA A 304 25.61 1.40 -4.88
N VAL A 305 24.77 0.57 -4.28
CA VAL A 305 24.56 -0.82 -4.71
C VAL A 305 23.92 -0.82 -6.09
N PRO A 306 24.54 -1.49 -7.10
CA PRO A 306 23.99 -1.55 -8.46
C PRO A 306 22.55 -2.09 -8.48
N GLY A 307 21.66 -1.37 -9.14
CA GLY A 307 20.23 -1.73 -9.19
C GLY A 307 19.36 -1.00 -8.15
N VAL A 308 19.94 -0.41 -7.12
CA VAL A 308 19.19 0.44 -6.18
C VAL A 308 18.78 1.75 -6.86
N VAL A 309 17.49 2.01 -6.93
CA VAL A 309 16.89 3.22 -7.49
C VAL A 309 16.72 4.30 -6.43
N ARG A 310 16.39 3.90 -5.20
CA ARG A 310 16.16 4.81 -4.08
C ARG A 310 16.45 4.13 -2.75
N ALA A 311 17.13 4.84 -1.84
CA ALA A 311 17.22 4.51 -0.43
C ALA A 311 16.94 5.77 0.38
N ARG A 312 16.00 5.70 1.34
CA ARG A 312 15.65 6.86 2.18
C ARG A 312 15.20 6.42 3.59
N LEU A 313 15.38 7.31 4.57
CA LEU A 313 14.64 7.23 5.82
C LEU A 313 13.18 7.64 5.58
N THR A 314 12.26 7.01 6.27
CA THR A 314 10.82 7.31 6.27
C THR A 314 10.41 8.14 7.48
N VAL A 315 11.33 8.27 8.44
CA VAL A 315 11.20 9.06 9.65
C VAL A 315 12.29 10.16 9.68
N PRO A 316 12.14 11.22 10.49
CA PRO A 316 13.14 12.29 10.60
C PRO A 316 14.54 11.76 10.93
N PRO A 317 15.61 12.34 10.37
CA PRO A 317 16.98 11.86 10.61
C PRO A 317 17.45 11.96 12.07
N ASP A 318 16.89 12.86 12.85
CA ASP A 318 17.19 13.06 14.28
C ASP A 318 16.44 12.07 15.20
N THR A 319 15.64 11.18 14.62
CA THR A 319 14.89 10.17 15.38
C THR A 319 15.84 9.24 16.14
N VAL A 320 15.50 9.00 17.41
CA VAL A 320 16.03 7.88 18.21
C VAL A 320 14.95 6.80 18.21
N VAL A 321 15.28 5.62 17.69
CA VAL A 321 14.36 4.48 17.63
C VAL A 321 14.00 4.06 19.06
N ARG A 322 12.71 4.07 19.41
CA ARG A 322 12.22 3.73 20.76
C ARG A 322 11.65 2.32 20.85
N ALA A 323 10.97 1.90 19.81
CA ALA A 323 10.32 0.58 19.74
C ALA A 323 10.37 0.05 18.32
N ALA A 324 10.10 -1.23 18.14
CA ALA A 324 9.84 -1.80 16.82
C ALA A 324 8.63 -1.09 16.20
N PRO A 325 8.65 -0.82 14.88
CA PRO A 325 7.51 -0.21 14.21
C PRO A 325 6.30 -1.13 14.29
N THR A 326 5.13 -0.51 14.37
CA THR A 326 3.83 -1.19 14.32
C THR A 326 3.09 -0.76 13.07
N GLY A 327 2.32 -1.68 12.51
CA GLY A 327 1.59 -1.41 11.27
C GLY A 327 2.52 -1.19 10.07
N GLY A 328 2.20 -0.20 9.24
CA GLY A 328 2.97 0.16 8.04
C GLY A 328 4.13 1.14 8.27
N HIS A 329 4.41 1.51 9.52
CA HIS A 329 5.47 2.46 9.84
C HIS A 329 6.82 1.74 9.91
N HIS A 330 7.70 2.04 8.98
CA HIS A 330 9.06 1.53 8.92
C HIS A 330 10.06 2.69 9.04
N HIS A 331 11.30 2.41 9.42
CA HIS A 331 12.31 3.45 9.62
C HIS A 331 13.02 3.87 8.32
N ALA A 332 13.16 2.95 7.39
CA ALA A 332 13.75 3.21 6.07
C ALA A 332 13.16 2.31 4.99
N GLN A 333 13.38 2.69 3.75
CA GLN A 333 12.96 1.92 2.58
C GLN A 333 14.00 1.95 1.46
N LEU A 334 14.10 0.85 0.76
CA LEU A 334 14.96 0.62 -0.39
C LEU A 334 14.09 0.23 -1.60
N LEU A 335 14.31 0.88 -2.73
CA LEU A 335 13.67 0.56 -4.00
C LEU A 335 14.75 0.13 -4.97
N ALA A 336 14.61 -1.04 -5.59
CA ALA A 336 15.57 -1.57 -6.54
C ALA A 336 14.90 -2.16 -7.78
N THR A 337 15.69 -2.31 -8.83
CA THR A 337 15.32 -2.98 -10.08
C THR A 337 16.39 -3.97 -10.50
N ALA A 338 16.00 -5.04 -11.21
CA ALA A 338 16.92 -6.03 -11.71
C ALA A 338 16.41 -6.74 -12.97
N ALA A 339 17.28 -7.47 -13.65
CA ALA A 339 16.92 -8.31 -14.78
C ALA A 339 16.22 -9.62 -14.34
N THR A 340 16.47 -10.11 -13.13
CA THR A 340 15.86 -11.34 -12.58
C THR A 340 15.41 -11.15 -11.14
N ALA A 341 14.44 -11.98 -10.70
CA ALA A 341 13.97 -11.97 -9.31
C ALA A 341 15.05 -12.33 -8.29
N ALA A 342 15.98 -13.23 -8.65
CA ALA A 342 17.10 -13.60 -7.79
C ALA A 342 18.07 -12.43 -7.59
N LEU A 343 18.44 -11.73 -8.67
CA LEU A 343 19.29 -10.54 -8.60
C LEU A 343 18.60 -9.41 -7.83
N LEU A 344 17.28 -9.22 -8.01
CA LEU A 344 16.53 -8.23 -7.25
C LEU A 344 16.60 -8.49 -5.73
N ARG A 345 16.39 -9.74 -5.31
CA ARG A 345 16.50 -10.12 -3.90
C ARG A 345 17.90 -9.85 -3.35
N SER A 346 18.94 -10.34 -4.03
CA SER A 346 20.33 -10.10 -3.61
C SER A 346 20.64 -8.61 -3.51
N THR A 347 20.26 -7.80 -4.51
CA THR A 347 20.45 -6.34 -4.48
C THR A 347 19.79 -5.68 -3.27
N LEU A 348 18.56 -6.08 -2.96
CA LEU A 348 17.82 -5.52 -1.80
C LEU A 348 18.39 -6.00 -0.47
N ASP A 349 18.85 -7.26 -0.38
CA ASP A 349 19.48 -7.81 0.82
C ASP A 349 20.82 -7.13 1.08
N ASP A 350 21.69 -7.01 0.06
CA ASP A 350 22.98 -6.32 0.17
C ASP A 350 22.82 -4.86 0.62
N ALA A 351 21.84 -4.15 0.02
CA ALA A 351 21.56 -2.76 0.38
C ALA A 351 20.98 -2.63 1.81
N ALA A 352 20.10 -3.57 2.21
CA ALA A 352 19.52 -3.59 3.55
C ALA A 352 20.58 -3.89 4.62
N ASP A 353 21.47 -4.84 4.37
CA ASP A 353 22.58 -5.17 5.25
C ASP A 353 23.52 -3.99 5.45
N LEU A 354 23.89 -3.29 4.37
CA LEU A 354 24.69 -2.07 4.46
C LEU A 354 24.02 -0.97 5.30
N LEU A 355 22.71 -0.83 5.17
CA LEU A 355 21.95 0.19 5.91
C LEU A 355 21.73 -0.20 7.39
N ALA A 356 21.49 -1.47 7.67
CA ALA A 356 21.18 -1.98 9.01
C ALA A 356 22.42 -2.10 9.93
N ARG A 357 23.63 -2.21 9.39
CA ARG A 357 24.87 -2.40 10.19
C ARG A 357 25.01 -1.39 11.32
N ASP A 358 25.61 -1.81 12.44
CA ASP A 358 25.99 -0.91 13.53
C ASP A 358 27.16 0.01 13.08
N PRO A 359 27.16 1.31 13.45
CA PRO A 359 28.30 2.20 13.20
C PRO A 359 29.64 1.68 13.74
N ARG A 360 29.55 0.88 14.77
CA ARG A 360 30.74 0.30 15.46
C ARG A 360 31.25 -0.96 14.78
N ASP A 361 30.49 -1.56 13.87
CA ASP A 361 30.95 -2.71 13.11
C ASP A 361 32.02 -2.29 12.09
N PRO A 362 33.11 -3.06 11.94
CA PRO A 362 34.15 -2.74 10.97
C PRO A 362 33.56 -2.66 9.55
N ALA A 363 34.05 -1.71 8.76
CA ALA A 363 33.66 -1.59 7.37
C ALA A 363 33.85 -2.94 6.64
N PRO A 364 32.91 -3.35 5.76
CA PRO A 364 33.09 -4.57 5.01
C PRO A 364 34.38 -4.48 4.21
N GLY A 365 35.25 -5.47 4.37
CA GLY A 365 36.38 -5.63 3.46
C GLY A 365 35.87 -5.59 2.01
N ARG A 366 36.55 -4.86 1.12
CA ARG A 366 36.19 -4.84 -0.30
C ARG A 366 35.94 -6.27 -0.75
N PRO A 367 34.81 -6.57 -1.43
CA PRO A 367 34.60 -7.91 -1.97
C PRO A 367 35.79 -8.24 -2.84
N CYS A 368 36.46 -9.37 -2.55
CA CYS A 368 37.55 -9.88 -3.33
C CYS A 368 37.06 -10.09 -4.76
N ARG A 369 37.50 -9.26 -5.69
CA ARG A 369 37.21 -9.46 -7.12
C ARG A 369 37.73 -10.83 -7.46
N PRO A 370 36.93 -11.77 -7.98
CA PRO A 370 37.48 -13.02 -8.49
C PRO A 370 38.55 -12.70 -9.55
N PRO A 371 39.67 -13.41 -9.57
CA PRO A 371 40.72 -13.17 -10.54
C PRO A 371 40.11 -13.30 -11.95
N ARG A 372 40.42 -12.32 -12.82
CA ARG A 372 40.09 -12.39 -14.25
C ARG A 372 40.66 -13.69 -14.80
N GLN A 373 39.83 -14.60 -15.27
CA GLN A 373 40.30 -15.74 -16.06
C GLN A 373 41.00 -15.19 -17.29
N PRO A 374 42.22 -15.69 -17.60
CA PRO A 374 42.89 -15.29 -18.82
C PRO A 374 42.10 -15.78 -20.04
N ASP A 375 41.92 -14.90 -21.02
CA ASP A 375 41.36 -15.22 -22.33
C ASP A 375 42.10 -16.42 -22.91
N ARG A 376 41.42 -17.56 -22.96
CA ARG A 376 41.89 -18.68 -23.80
C ARG A 376 41.45 -18.37 -25.22
N GLY A 377 42.36 -17.78 -25.98
CA GLY A 377 42.23 -17.67 -27.43
C GLY A 377 41.99 -19.06 -28.02
N PHE A 378 40.93 -19.17 -28.78
CA PHE A 378 40.75 -20.30 -29.69
C PHE A 378 41.58 -20.04 -30.93
N ALA A 379 42.57 -20.94 -31.19
CA ALA A 379 43.20 -21.14 -32.49
C ALA A 379 42.28 -22.04 -33.32
#